data_7faea3479913df82254cad892db45eeb
#
_entry.id   7faea3479913df82254cad892db45eeb
#
_cell.length_a   1.000
_cell.length_b   1.000
_cell.length_c   1.000
_cell.angle_alpha   90.00
_cell.angle_beta   90.00
_cell.angle_gamma   90.00
#
_symmetry.space_group_name_H-M   'P 1'
#
loop_
_entity.id
_entity.type
_entity.pdbx_description
1 polymer ?
#
loop_
_entity_poly.entity_id
_entity_poly.type
_entity_poly.pdbx_seq_one_letter_code
_entity_poly.pdbx_strand_id
1 'polypeptide(L)'
;MSKTFVEHLNEAKKTYSFKVGVAGDLPEGYADHLESVLQKFKVENMSSGKRTPITERPLDFPQLQNTHVHYYDVELGYPTTPQVLQQYIAQACSIHESHVIVRDPNAPQEQYQEDGVEGESEYNKVYTANLGSEMEGADSDAQKQVAGNRTMDLLKEL
;
A
#
# COMPACT_ATOMS: atom_id res chain seq x y z
N MET A 1 -2.30 -40.67 -23.76
CA MET A 1 -0.85 -40.68 -23.52
C MET A 1 -0.60 -40.34 -22.06
N SER A 2 0.02 -41.26 -21.32
CA SER A 2 0.38 -40.98 -19.92
C SER A 2 1.62 -40.08 -19.91
N LYS A 3 1.53 -38.99 -19.18
CA LYS A 3 2.67 -38.11 -18.92
C LYS A 3 3.74 -38.87 -18.15
N THR A 4 5.00 -38.64 -18.45
CA THR A 4 6.09 -39.23 -17.70
C THR A 4 6.18 -38.63 -16.29
N PHE A 5 6.75 -39.37 -15.33
CA PHE A 5 6.95 -38.89 -13.96
C PHE A 5 7.72 -37.55 -13.91
N VAL A 6 8.66 -37.35 -14.82
CA VAL A 6 9.43 -36.11 -14.95
C VAL A 6 8.53 -34.93 -15.39
N GLU A 7 7.59 -35.19 -16.30
CA GLU A 7 6.62 -34.17 -16.73
C GLU A 7 5.67 -33.76 -15.58
N HIS A 8 5.21 -34.71 -14.79
CA HIS A 8 4.42 -34.42 -13.59
C HIS A 8 5.20 -33.65 -12.54
N LEU A 9 6.48 -33.94 -12.34
CA LEU A 9 7.35 -33.17 -11.45
C LEU A 9 7.57 -31.73 -11.94
N ASN A 10 7.72 -31.52 -13.23
CA ASN A 10 7.87 -30.19 -13.80
C ASN A 10 6.58 -29.39 -13.71
N GLU A 11 5.43 -30.01 -13.90
CA GLU A 11 4.12 -29.37 -13.73
C GLU A 11 3.80 -29.04 -12.26
N ALA A 12 4.29 -29.87 -11.34
CA ALA A 12 4.16 -29.64 -9.91
C ALA A 12 5.13 -28.57 -9.37
N LYS A 13 6.07 -28.10 -10.19
CA LYS A 13 7.02 -27.06 -9.82
C LYS A 13 6.28 -25.74 -9.62
N LYS A 14 6.14 -25.35 -8.39
CA LYS A 14 5.47 -24.11 -8.01
C LYS A 14 6.46 -22.94 -8.08
N THR A 15 6.08 -21.91 -8.79
CA THR A 15 6.82 -20.64 -8.83
C THR A 15 6.08 -19.58 -8.02
N TYR A 16 6.84 -18.66 -7.45
CA TYR A 16 6.33 -17.57 -6.63
C TYR A 16 6.70 -16.25 -7.30
N SER A 17 5.69 -15.50 -7.69
CA SER A 17 5.87 -14.21 -8.37
C SER A 17 5.85 -13.09 -7.36
N PHE A 18 6.80 -12.17 -7.48
CA PHE A 18 6.90 -10.98 -6.65
C PHE A 18 7.21 -9.75 -7.50
N LYS A 19 6.73 -8.62 -7.05
CA LYS A 19 7.08 -7.32 -7.61
C LYS A 19 7.96 -6.57 -6.62
N VAL A 20 9.19 -6.30 -7.04
CA VAL A 20 10.19 -5.58 -6.25
C VAL A 20 10.25 -4.14 -6.72
N GLY A 21 10.02 -3.20 -5.83
CA GLY A 21 10.15 -1.77 -6.10
C GLY A 21 11.32 -1.18 -5.30
N VAL A 22 12.18 -0.44 -5.97
CA VAL A 22 13.30 0.27 -5.35
C VAL A 22 13.23 1.74 -5.71
N ALA A 23 13.16 2.59 -4.70
CA ALA A 23 13.07 4.03 -4.89
C ALA A 23 14.45 4.68 -4.96
N GLY A 24 14.59 5.68 -5.81
CA GLY A 24 15.80 6.48 -5.94
C GLY A 24 16.68 6.08 -7.10
N ASP A 25 17.83 6.76 -7.20
CA ASP A 25 18.82 6.49 -8.24
C ASP A 25 19.57 5.20 -7.93
N LEU A 26 19.60 4.31 -8.92
CA LEU A 26 20.31 3.04 -8.82
C LEU A 26 21.60 3.10 -9.65
N PRO A 27 22.68 2.45 -9.18
CA PRO A 27 23.91 2.33 -9.94
C PRO A 27 23.70 1.49 -11.20
N GLU A 28 24.57 1.68 -12.18
CA GLU A 28 24.58 0.84 -13.37
C GLU A 28 24.84 -0.63 -12.98
N GLY A 29 24.14 -1.55 -13.66
CA GLY A 29 24.23 -2.97 -13.34
C GLY A 29 23.47 -3.41 -12.08
N TYR A 30 22.63 -2.55 -11.51
CA TYR A 30 21.83 -2.90 -10.34
C TYR A 30 20.93 -4.12 -10.59
N ALA A 31 20.37 -4.25 -11.77
CA ALA A 31 19.54 -5.40 -12.12
C ALA A 31 20.32 -6.73 -12.00
N ASP A 32 21.55 -6.77 -12.50
CA ASP A 32 22.43 -7.95 -12.42
C ASP A 32 22.83 -8.23 -10.96
N HIS A 33 23.10 -7.18 -10.20
CA HIS A 33 23.41 -7.31 -8.77
C HIS A 33 22.18 -7.85 -7.99
N LEU A 34 21.00 -7.32 -8.26
CA LEU A 34 19.76 -7.79 -7.64
C LEU A 34 19.47 -9.25 -7.99
N GLU A 35 19.68 -9.64 -9.25
CA GLU A 35 19.55 -11.03 -9.68
C GLU A 35 20.53 -11.93 -8.90
N SER A 36 21.77 -11.54 -8.79
CA SER A 36 22.79 -12.28 -8.01
C SER A 36 22.41 -12.44 -6.54
N VAL A 37 21.87 -11.41 -5.93
CA VAL A 37 21.38 -11.41 -4.55
C VAL A 37 20.21 -12.38 -4.40
N LEU A 38 19.29 -12.37 -5.34
CA LEU A 38 18.09 -13.21 -5.33
C LEU A 38 18.34 -14.66 -5.71
N GLN A 39 19.51 -15.01 -6.26
CA GLN A 39 19.87 -16.40 -6.60
C GLN A 39 19.72 -17.37 -5.43
N LYS A 40 19.86 -16.90 -4.21
CA LYS A 40 19.60 -17.69 -3.00
C LYS A 40 18.18 -18.27 -2.97
N PHE A 41 17.22 -17.58 -3.56
CA PHE A 41 15.81 -17.98 -3.65
C PHE A 41 15.48 -18.67 -4.98
N LYS A 42 16.46 -19.04 -5.78
CA LYS A 42 16.30 -19.64 -7.11
C LYS A 42 15.46 -18.77 -8.04
N VAL A 43 16.07 -17.76 -8.62
CA VAL A 43 15.43 -16.93 -9.64
C VAL A 43 15.19 -17.77 -10.90
N GLU A 44 13.92 -17.91 -11.26
CA GLU A 44 13.52 -18.58 -12.50
C GLU A 44 13.42 -17.57 -13.65
N ASN A 45 12.92 -16.38 -13.34
CA ASN A 45 12.80 -15.29 -14.30
C ASN A 45 12.85 -13.94 -13.59
N MET A 46 13.43 -12.95 -14.22
CA MET A 46 13.45 -11.57 -13.74
C MET A 46 13.36 -10.60 -14.92
N SER A 47 12.50 -9.59 -14.78
CA SER A 47 12.38 -8.54 -15.80
C SER A 47 13.56 -7.57 -15.75
N SER A 48 13.82 -6.89 -16.86
CA SER A 48 14.88 -5.86 -16.97
C SER A 48 14.63 -4.61 -16.13
N GLY A 49 13.45 -4.51 -15.53
CA GLY A 49 13.05 -3.36 -14.73
C GLY A 49 12.34 -2.26 -15.54
N LYS A 50 11.43 -1.59 -14.86
CA LYS A 50 10.69 -0.44 -15.39
C LYS A 50 10.87 0.74 -14.45
N ARG A 51 11.36 1.84 -14.97
CA ARG A 51 11.46 3.09 -14.21
C ARG A 51 10.17 3.89 -14.34
N THR A 52 9.64 4.36 -13.22
CA THR A 52 8.51 5.29 -13.22
C THR A 52 9.01 6.73 -13.39
N PRO A 53 8.17 7.64 -13.91
CA PRO A 53 8.47 9.07 -13.85
C PRO A 53 8.59 9.53 -12.38
N ILE A 54 9.23 10.67 -12.17
CA ILE A 54 9.33 11.28 -10.85
C ILE A 54 7.93 11.77 -10.45
N THR A 55 7.46 11.27 -9.32
CA THR A 55 6.17 11.66 -8.74
C THR A 55 6.38 12.30 -7.37
N GLU A 56 5.50 13.23 -7.01
CA GLU A 56 5.56 13.89 -5.70
C GLU A 56 5.41 12.88 -4.56
N ARG A 57 4.50 11.93 -4.72
CA ARG A 57 4.27 10.86 -3.75
C ARG A 57 4.13 9.52 -4.48
N PRO A 58 5.18 8.72 -4.57
CA PRO A 58 5.05 7.36 -5.08
C PRO A 58 4.08 6.54 -4.23
N LEU A 59 3.18 5.80 -4.87
CA LEU A 59 2.16 5.00 -4.18
C LEU A 59 2.74 4.01 -3.16
N ASP A 60 3.83 3.36 -3.54
CA ASP A 60 4.46 2.36 -2.69
C ASP A 60 5.39 2.97 -1.61
N PHE A 61 5.72 4.25 -1.74
CA PHE A 61 6.62 4.95 -0.84
C PHE A 61 6.05 6.30 -0.38
N PRO A 62 4.98 6.31 0.41
CA PRO A 62 4.30 7.54 0.81
C PRO A 62 5.16 8.49 1.66
N GLN A 63 6.22 7.98 2.28
CA GLN A 63 7.18 8.76 3.05
C GLN A 63 8.24 9.46 2.20
N LEU A 64 8.39 9.06 0.94
CA LEU A 64 9.33 9.67 0.02
C LEU A 64 8.64 10.72 -0.85
N GLN A 65 9.38 11.77 -1.20
CA GLN A 65 8.87 12.86 -2.03
C GLN A 65 9.77 13.05 -3.26
N ASN A 66 9.14 13.40 -4.38
CA ASN A 66 9.82 13.72 -5.63
C ASN A 66 10.82 12.63 -6.06
N THR A 67 10.40 11.39 -6.01
CA THR A 67 11.24 10.23 -6.27
C THR A 67 10.66 9.37 -7.39
N HIS A 68 11.53 8.78 -8.18
CA HIS A 68 11.15 7.72 -9.13
C HIS A 68 11.38 6.36 -8.50
N VAL A 69 10.69 5.36 -9.02
CA VAL A 69 10.76 3.98 -8.53
C VAL A 69 11.09 3.05 -9.68
N HIS A 70 11.98 2.10 -9.43
CA HIS A 70 12.30 1.01 -10.35
C HIS A 70 11.55 -0.24 -9.92
N TYR A 71 10.76 -0.82 -10.80
CA TYR A 71 10.02 -2.04 -10.58
C TYR A 71 10.61 -3.21 -11.35
N TYR A 72 10.79 -4.32 -10.66
CA TYR A 72 11.25 -5.59 -11.21
C TYR A 72 10.22 -6.66 -10.91
N ASP A 73 9.81 -7.38 -11.94
CA ASP A 73 8.98 -8.57 -11.79
C ASP A 73 9.89 -9.79 -11.65
N VAL A 74 9.80 -10.52 -10.56
CA VAL A 74 10.68 -11.63 -10.22
C VAL A 74 9.86 -12.88 -9.97
N GLU A 75 10.27 -13.99 -10.58
CA GLU A 75 9.72 -15.31 -10.32
C GLU A 75 10.77 -16.18 -9.60
N LEU A 76 10.41 -16.67 -8.44
CA LEU A 76 11.28 -17.46 -7.58
C LEU A 76 10.81 -18.90 -7.49
N GLY A 77 11.73 -19.84 -7.47
CA GLY A 77 11.45 -21.26 -7.27
C GLY A 77 11.41 -21.70 -5.80
N TYR A 78 11.78 -20.80 -4.87
CA TYR A 78 11.82 -21.07 -3.45
C TYR A 78 10.70 -20.31 -2.71
N PRO A 79 9.92 -20.95 -1.85
CA PRO A 79 8.88 -20.27 -1.10
C PRO A 79 9.47 -19.27 -0.11
N THR A 80 8.98 -18.03 -0.18
CA THR A 80 9.39 -16.95 0.70
C THR A 80 8.25 -15.94 0.87
N THR A 81 8.38 -15.05 1.81
CA THR A 81 7.41 -13.99 2.06
C THR A 81 7.94 -12.64 1.55
N PRO A 82 7.05 -11.70 1.18
CA PRO A 82 7.48 -10.37 0.74
C PRO A 82 8.36 -9.64 1.76
N GLN A 83 8.07 -9.78 3.05
CA GLN A 83 8.82 -9.15 4.12
C GLN A 83 10.25 -9.68 4.23
N VAL A 84 10.43 -10.98 4.14
CA VAL A 84 11.75 -11.61 4.18
C VAL A 84 12.59 -11.17 2.97
N LEU A 85 11.98 -11.12 1.78
CA LEU A 85 12.65 -10.62 0.58
C LEU A 85 13.04 -9.15 0.71
N GLN A 86 12.16 -8.33 1.22
CA GLN A 86 12.43 -6.90 1.43
C GLN A 86 13.63 -6.67 2.34
N GLN A 87 13.65 -7.33 3.48
CA GLN A 87 14.78 -7.24 4.43
C GLN A 87 16.06 -7.77 3.83
N TYR A 88 16.00 -8.88 3.13
CA TYR A 88 17.18 -9.49 2.51
C TYR A 88 17.76 -8.60 1.40
N ILE A 89 16.93 -8.04 0.54
CA ILE A 89 17.36 -7.11 -0.51
C ILE A 89 17.95 -5.83 0.09
N ALA A 90 17.31 -5.27 1.11
CA ALA A 90 17.79 -4.08 1.79
C ALA A 90 19.17 -4.28 2.40
N GLN A 91 19.40 -5.41 3.06
CA GLN A 91 20.69 -5.75 3.64
C GLN A 91 21.76 -6.03 2.58
N ALA A 92 21.44 -6.84 1.59
CA ALA A 92 22.41 -7.27 0.58
C ALA A 92 22.83 -6.13 -0.36
N CYS A 93 21.90 -5.24 -0.69
CA CYS A 93 22.15 -4.07 -1.55
C CYS A 93 22.58 -2.83 -0.76
N SER A 94 22.65 -2.89 0.57
CA SER A 94 22.98 -1.77 1.46
C SER A 94 22.06 -0.56 1.24
N ILE A 95 20.78 -0.83 1.04
CA ILE A 95 19.71 0.16 0.86
C ILE A 95 18.85 0.14 2.13
N HIS A 96 18.37 1.30 2.54
CA HIS A 96 17.44 1.38 3.66
C HIS A 96 16.12 0.69 3.34
N GLU A 97 15.52 -0.02 4.29
CA GLU A 97 14.27 -0.76 4.09
C GLU A 97 13.12 0.12 3.59
N SER A 98 13.10 1.40 3.95
CA SER A 98 12.11 2.37 3.50
C SER A 98 12.15 2.66 1.99
N HIS A 99 13.23 2.31 1.31
CA HIS A 99 13.43 2.52 -0.13
C HIS A 99 13.19 1.24 -0.96
N VAL A 100 12.88 0.15 -0.31
CA VAL A 100 12.60 -1.15 -0.96
C VAL A 100 11.23 -1.63 -0.55
N ILE A 101 10.44 -2.06 -1.51
CA ILE A 101 9.17 -2.72 -1.27
C ILE A 101 9.09 -4.00 -2.08
N VAL A 102 8.52 -5.04 -1.49
CA VAL A 102 8.22 -6.30 -2.17
C VAL A 102 6.76 -6.63 -1.92
N ARG A 103 6.06 -6.94 -2.99
CA ARG A 103 4.64 -7.31 -2.92
C ARG A 103 4.29 -8.41 -3.89
N ASP A 104 3.16 -9.05 -3.67
CA ASP A 104 2.54 -9.94 -4.62
C ASP A 104 2.00 -9.10 -5.79
N PRO A 105 2.31 -9.44 -7.06
CA PRO A 105 1.79 -8.72 -8.21
C PRO A 105 0.27 -8.75 -8.33
N ASN A 106 -0.38 -9.75 -7.73
CA ASN A 106 -1.84 -9.90 -7.72
C ASN A 106 -2.52 -9.25 -6.50
N ALA A 107 -1.74 -8.72 -5.54
CA ALA A 107 -2.30 -8.03 -4.39
C ALA A 107 -3.02 -6.74 -4.84
N PRO A 108 -4.22 -6.46 -4.32
CA PRO A 108 -4.89 -5.21 -4.61
C PRO A 108 -4.04 -4.05 -4.13
N GLN A 109 -3.75 -3.11 -5.02
CA GLN A 109 -3.14 -1.85 -4.65
C GLN A 109 -4.21 -1.00 -4.00
N GLU A 110 -3.95 -0.55 -2.78
CA GLU A 110 -4.63 0.62 -2.27
C GLU A 110 -4.17 1.80 -3.14
N GLN A 111 -4.95 2.13 -4.12
CA GLN A 111 -4.84 3.42 -4.76
C GLN A 111 -5.23 4.42 -3.68
N TYR A 112 -4.22 5.09 -3.11
CA TYR A 112 -4.49 6.38 -2.52
C TYR A 112 -5.06 7.21 -3.68
N GLN A 113 -6.36 7.37 -3.70
CA GLN A 113 -6.92 8.44 -4.45
C GLN A 113 -6.19 9.68 -3.91
N GLU A 114 -5.32 10.25 -4.70
CA GLU A 114 -5.04 11.65 -4.60
C GLU A 114 -6.40 12.31 -4.86
N ASP A 115 -7.23 12.35 -3.83
CA ASP A 115 -8.29 13.33 -3.75
C ASP A 115 -7.56 14.63 -3.89
N GLY A 116 -7.64 15.13 -5.12
CA GLY A 116 -6.80 16.21 -5.55
C GLY A 116 -6.82 17.31 -4.51
N VAL A 117 -5.67 17.71 -4.09
CA VAL A 117 -5.45 18.89 -3.25
C VAL A 117 -5.91 20.16 -3.99
N GLU A 118 -6.56 20.02 -5.14
CA GLU A 118 -7.23 21.07 -5.87
C GLU A 118 -8.69 21.19 -5.41
N GLY A 119 -8.82 22.00 -4.43
CA GLY A 119 -10.13 22.36 -3.90
C GLY A 119 -10.45 21.58 -2.63
N GLU A 120 -10.91 22.34 -1.68
CA GLU A 120 -11.55 21.83 -0.49
C GLU A 120 -12.43 20.65 -0.89
N SER A 121 -12.04 19.43 -0.53
CA SER A 121 -12.85 18.25 -0.82
C SER A 121 -14.23 18.51 -0.23
N GLU A 122 -15.28 18.14 -0.92
CA GLU A 122 -16.65 18.20 -0.38
C GLU A 122 -16.73 17.55 1.00
N TYR A 123 -15.87 16.58 1.26
CA TYR A 123 -15.71 15.92 2.54
C TYR A 123 -15.23 16.89 3.63
N ASN A 124 -14.24 17.71 3.37
CA ASN A 124 -13.79 18.74 4.31
C ASN A 124 -14.82 19.86 4.49
N LYS A 125 -15.60 20.19 3.46
CA LYS A 125 -16.71 21.14 3.57
C LYS A 125 -17.81 20.65 4.50
N VAL A 126 -18.15 19.38 4.44
CA VAL A 126 -19.21 18.81 5.27
C VAL A 126 -18.81 18.73 6.76
N TYR A 127 -17.55 18.42 7.04
CA TYR A 127 -17.09 18.25 8.44
C TYR A 127 -16.54 19.52 9.07
N THR A 128 -15.97 20.45 8.33
CA THR A 128 -15.47 21.71 8.87
C THR A 128 -16.56 22.77 9.03
N ALA A 129 -17.61 22.73 8.22
CA ALA A 129 -18.72 23.68 8.32
C ALA A 129 -19.52 23.57 9.61
N ASN A 130 -19.55 22.39 10.24
CA ASN A 130 -20.33 22.16 11.45
C ASN A 130 -19.62 22.46 12.76
N LEU A 131 -18.30 22.67 12.73
CA LEU A 131 -17.51 22.97 13.93
C LEU A 131 -17.31 24.47 14.16
N GLY A 132 -17.56 25.31 13.17
CA GLY A 132 -17.34 26.76 13.26
C GLY A 132 -18.58 27.64 13.12
N SER A 133 -19.72 27.08 12.67
CA SER A 133 -20.98 27.78 12.75
C SER A 133 -21.58 27.54 14.14
N GLU A 134 -21.90 28.58 14.86
CA GLU A 134 -22.91 28.47 15.89
C GLU A 134 -24.07 27.70 15.24
N MET A 135 -24.23 26.44 15.63
CA MET A 135 -25.51 25.77 15.38
C MET A 135 -26.51 26.71 16.03
N GLU A 136 -27.30 27.40 15.20
CA GLU A 136 -28.55 27.92 15.67
C GLU A 136 -29.24 26.70 16.26
N GLY A 137 -29.11 26.58 17.57
CA GLY A 137 -29.66 25.46 18.29
C GLY A 137 -31.13 25.42 17.94
N ALA A 138 -31.62 24.23 17.66
CA ALA A 138 -33.06 23.99 17.62
C ALA A 138 -33.68 24.90 18.68
N ASP A 139 -34.64 25.72 18.22
CA ASP A 139 -35.30 26.73 19.00
C ASP A 139 -35.31 26.41 20.49
N SER A 140 -34.84 27.33 21.32
CA SER A 140 -34.77 27.14 22.77
C SER A 140 -36.11 26.65 23.36
N ASP A 141 -37.21 26.92 22.67
CA ASP A 141 -38.53 26.42 22.98
C ASP A 141 -38.72 24.93 22.70
N ALA A 142 -38.14 24.40 21.64
CA ALA A 142 -38.14 22.95 21.34
C ALA A 142 -37.31 22.17 22.36
N GLN A 143 -36.17 22.71 22.80
CA GLN A 143 -35.33 22.11 23.84
C GLN A 143 -36.06 22.14 25.19
N LYS A 144 -36.76 23.21 25.54
CA LYS A 144 -37.56 23.31 26.76
C LYS A 144 -38.76 22.37 26.77
N GLN A 145 -39.41 22.15 25.59
CA GLN A 145 -40.51 21.19 25.50
C GLN A 145 -40.05 19.74 25.70
N VAL A 146 -38.92 19.35 25.10
CA VAL A 146 -38.39 17.98 25.22
C VAL A 146 -37.77 17.71 26.58
N ALA A 147 -36.96 18.62 27.12
CA ALA A 147 -36.27 18.45 28.39
C ALA A 147 -37.20 18.75 29.58
N GLY A 148 -38.06 19.77 29.51
CA GLY A 148 -38.98 20.19 30.59
C GLY A 148 -40.09 19.17 30.84
N ASN A 149 -40.70 18.63 29.80
CA ASN A 149 -41.77 17.64 29.94
C ASN A 149 -41.25 16.29 30.44
N ARG A 150 -40.07 15.89 30.07
CA ARG A 150 -39.43 14.62 30.50
C ARG A 150 -39.05 14.68 31.99
N THR A 151 -38.55 15.80 32.50
CA THR A 151 -38.21 15.97 33.91
C THR A 151 -39.46 16.03 34.78
N MET A 152 -40.52 16.62 34.30
CA MET A 152 -41.80 16.66 35.01
C MET A 152 -42.49 15.30 35.07
N ASP A 153 -42.42 14.52 33.98
CA ASP A 153 -42.98 13.17 33.96
C ASP A 153 -42.18 12.20 34.86
N LEU A 154 -40.84 12.32 34.90
CA LEU A 154 -40.00 11.55 35.81
C LEU A 154 -40.25 11.90 37.30
N LEU A 155 -40.56 13.15 37.61
CA LEU A 155 -40.92 13.59 38.95
C LEU A 155 -42.30 13.11 39.38
N LYS A 156 -43.22 12.88 38.45
CA LYS A 156 -44.54 12.31 38.72
C LYS A 156 -44.52 10.80 38.94
N GLU A 157 -43.57 10.10 38.41
CA GLU A 157 -43.37 8.64 38.60
C GLU A 157 -42.67 8.31 39.95
N LEU A 158 -42.08 9.27 40.59
CA LEU A 158 -41.53 9.16 41.93
C LEU A 158 -42.56 9.51 42.98
#